data_a70dbe7c72e9da9f3dcc3996a3fed608
#
_entry.id   a70dbe7c72e9da9f3dcc3996a3fed608
#
_cell.length_a   1.000
_cell.length_b   1.000
_cell.length_c   1.000
_cell.angle_alpha   90.00
_cell.angle_beta   90.00
_cell.angle_gamma   90.00
#
_symmetry.space_group_name_H-M   'P 1'
#
loop_
_entity.id
_entity.type
_entity.pdbx_description
1 polymer ?
#
loop_
_entity_poly.entity_id
_entity_poly.type
_entity_poly.pdbx_seq_one_letter_code
_entity_poly.pdbx_strand_id
1 'polypeptide(L)'
;MLEIIDTPQPLNRRPILVPVDFSECSVSALLYACQLVEGTHTPLLILHVVHDSPGKPGVYRRTNEDHPSRPMVDIADEMLDELLTRLCGKYPDLTALRTARTRLIQGLPGARIIEIAVQERAAMILMGTHGRSGIAHVLQGSVSEYVSKHARVPVTTVREKVVMPVKLNLDTSGYAVGSGVQ
;
A
#
# COMPACT_ATOMS: atom_id res chain seq x y z
N MET A 1 25.16 -27.13 16.70
CA MET A 1 23.89 -26.58 16.22
C MET A 1 24.19 -25.14 15.82
N LEU A 2 24.49 -24.91 14.54
CA LEU A 2 24.86 -23.58 14.04
C LEU A 2 23.56 -22.78 13.92
N GLU A 3 23.39 -21.75 14.74
CA GLU A 3 22.38 -20.73 14.51
C GLU A 3 22.63 -20.11 13.15
N ILE A 4 21.69 -20.27 12.23
CA ILE A 4 21.69 -19.53 10.97
C ILE A 4 21.47 -18.07 11.36
N ILE A 5 22.56 -17.31 11.43
CA ILE A 5 22.50 -15.86 11.58
C ILE A 5 21.85 -15.37 10.29
N ASP A 6 20.55 -15.10 10.38
CA ASP A 6 19.74 -14.53 9.29
C ASP A 6 20.38 -13.18 8.90
N THR A 7 21.18 -13.17 7.86
CA THR A 7 21.83 -11.96 7.36
C THR A 7 20.75 -10.93 7.03
N PRO A 8 20.77 -9.74 7.65
CA PRO A 8 19.75 -8.73 7.37
C PRO A 8 19.71 -8.43 5.88
N GLN A 9 18.57 -8.72 5.24
CA GLN A 9 18.40 -8.34 3.84
C GLN A 9 18.47 -6.81 3.69
N PRO A 10 19.18 -6.31 2.68
CA PRO A 10 19.24 -4.88 2.44
C PRO A 10 17.84 -4.31 2.24
N LEU A 11 17.59 -3.09 2.73
CA LEU A 11 16.26 -2.47 2.75
C LEU A 11 15.62 -2.40 1.36
N ASN A 12 16.41 -2.23 0.30
CA ASN A 12 15.94 -2.19 -1.08
C ASN A 12 15.40 -3.54 -1.62
N ARG A 13 15.59 -4.64 -0.90
CA ARG A 13 15.01 -5.96 -1.23
C ARG A 13 13.77 -6.30 -0.39
N ARG A 14 13.49 -5.50 0.62
CA ARG A 14 12.33 -5.69 1.50
C ARG A 14 11.16 -4.88 0.95
N PRO A 15 9.95 -5.45 0.83
CA PRO A 15 8.85 -4.75 0.19
C PRO A 15 8.35 -3.56 1.03
N ILE A 16 7.84 -2.54 0.34
CA ILE A 16 6.89 -1.61 0.95
C ILE A 16 5.53 -2.28 0.91
N LEU A 17 4.92 -2.46 2.08
CA LEU A 17 3.58 -3.02 2.22
C LEU A 17 2.55 -1.90 2.10
N VAL A 18 1.62 -2.05 1.16
CA VAL A 18 0.56 -1.06 0.91
C VAL A 18 -0.80 -1.71 1.08
N PRO A 19 -1.44 -1.54 2.25
CA PRO A 19 -2.82 -1.96 2.45
C PRO A 19 -3.79 -1.11 1.62
N VAL A 20 -4.68 -1.77 0.87
CA VAL A 20 -5.70 -1.13 0.02
C VAL A 20 -7.08 -1.61 0.42
N ASP A 21 -8.00 -0.66 0.66
CA ASP A 21 -9.41 -0.92 1.00
C ASP A 21 -10.38 -0.32 -0.04
N PHE A 22 -9.88 0.03 -1.21
CA PHE A 22 -10.58 0.70 -2.31
C PHE A 22 -11.07 2.12 -2.01
N SER A 23 -10.69 2.72 -0.89
CA SER A 23 -10.93 4.14 -0.61
C SER A 23 -9.97 5.03 -1.41
N GLU A 24 -10.36 6.29 -1.63
CA GLU A 24 -9.49 7.27 -2.30
C GLU A 24 -8.16 7.47 -1.54
N CYS A 25 -8.20 7.46 -0.21
CA CYS A 25 -6.99 7.54 0.61
C CYS A 25 -6.04 6.35 0.40
N SER A 26 -6.57 5.13 0.33
CA SER A 26 -5.73 3.95 0.10
C SER A 26 -5.17 3.91 -1.33
N VAL A 27 -5.94 4.37 -2.31
CA VAL A 27 -5.47 4.53 -3.70
C VAL A 27 -4.39 5.61 -3.76
N SER A 28 -4.55 6.74 -3.07
CA SER A 28 -3.53 7.79 -2.99
C SER A 28 -2.24 7.28 -2.35
N ALA A 29 -2.37 6.47 -1.30
CA ALA A 29 -1.23 5.82 -0.66
C ALA A 29 -0.50 4.86 -1.64
N LEU A 30 -1.24 4.05 -2.40
CA LEU A 30 -0.67 3.17 -3.41
C LEU A 30 0.10 3.93 -4.48
N LEU A 31 -0.50 4.99 -5.02
CA LEU A 31 0.16 5.81 -6.04
C LEU A 31 1.42 6.51 -5.49
N TYR A 32 1.37 6.99 -4.26
CA TYR A 32 2.54 7.55 -3.60
C TYR A 32 3.65 6.51 -3.39
N ALA A 33 3.29 5.29 -2.97
CA ALA A 33 4.26 4.21 -2.84
C ALA A 33 4.92 3.85 -4.18
N CYS A 34 4.15 3.81 -5.27
CA CYS A 34 4.68 3.58 -6.61
C CYS A 34 5.72 4.63 -7.00
N GLN A 35 5.43 5.92 -6.75
CA GLN A 35 6.37 6.99 -7.02
C GLN A 35 7.64 6.90 -6.16
N LEU A 36 7.49 6.53 -4.89
CA LEU A 36 8.60 6.40 -3.96
C LEU A 36 9.61 5.32 -4.40
N VAL A 37 9.12 4.26 -5.03
CA VAL A 37 9.98 3.14 -5.49
C VAL A 37 10.38 3.25 -6.95
N GLU A 38 9.85 4.22 -7.69
CA GLU A 38 10.17 4.41 -9.11
C GLU A 38 11.67 4.64 -9.29
N GLY A 39 12.28 3.88 -10.19
CA GLY A 39 13.73 3.92 -10.40
C GLY A 39 14.56 3.22 -9.31
N THR A 40 13.92 2.61 -8.31
CA THR A 40 14.58 1.77 -7.32
C THR A 40 14.31 0.28 -7.60
N HIS A 41 15.03 -0.61 -6.92
CA HIS A 41 14.73 -2.04 -6.93
C HIS A 41 13.87 -2.48 -5.74
N THR A 42 13.22 -1.53 -5.06
CA THR A 42 12.38 -1.81 -3.90
C THR A 42 11.05 -2.42 -4.34
N PRO A 43 10.72 -3.64 -3.93
CA PRO A 43 9.46 -4.26 -4.33
C PRO A 43 8.26 -3.62 -3.63
N LEU A 44 7.10 -3.63 -4.31
CA LEU A 44 5.82 -3.31 -3.69
C LEU A 44 5.03 -4.59 -3.41
N LEU A 45 4.37 -4.61 -2.26
CA LEU A 45 3.37 -5.62 -1.90
C LEU A 45 2.04 -4.92 -1.60
N ILE A 46 1.09 -5.10 -2.48
CA ILE A 46 -0.28 -4.60 -2.31
C ILE A 46 -1.06 -5.64 -1.53
N LEU A 47 -1.63 -5.25 -0.40
CA LEU A 47 -2.41 -6.12 0.46
C LEU A 47 -3.86 -5.67 0.51
N HIS A 48 -4.79 -6.57 0.21
CA HIS A 48 -6.20 -6.37 0.54
C HIS A 48 -6.64 -7.36 1.60
N VAL A 49 -7.28 -6.85 2.67
CA VAL A 49 -7.83 -7.69 3.74
C VAL A 49 -9.35 -7.72 3.60
N VAL A 50 -9.86 -8.87 3.22
CA VAL A 50 -11.31 -9.13 3.14
C VAL A 50 -11.85 -9.19 4.55
N HIS A 51 -12.71 -8.24 4.87
CA HIS A 51 -13.35 -8.15 6.18
C HIS A 51 -14.82 -7.84 6.04
N ASP A 52 -15.67 -8.71 6.57
CA ASP A 52 -17.10 -8.46 6.71
C ASP A 52 -17.39 -8.08 8.15
N SER A 53 -17.88 -6.87 8.32
CA SER A 53 -18.31 -6.39 9.65
C SER A 53 -19.76 -6.78 9.87
N PRO A 54 -20.09 -7.53 10.93
CA PRO A 54 -21.47 -7.78 11.29
C PRO A 54 -22.23 -6.46 11.42
N GLY A 55 -23.30 -6.28 10.66
CA GLY A 55 -24.19 -5.10 10.72
C GLY A 55 -23.85 -3.93 9.80
N LYS A 56 -22.73 -3.97 9.05
CA LYS A 56 -22.51 -3.05 7.92
C LYS A 56 -22.44 -3.86 6.64
N PRO A 57 -23.39 -3.64 5.68
CA PRO A 57 -23.27 -4.28 4.36
C PRO A 57 -21.92 -3.90 3.77
N GLY A 58 -21.04 -4.89 3.65
CA GLY A 58 -19.72 -4.72 3.10
C GLY A 58 -19.79 -4.28 1.65
N VAL A 59 -18.68 -3.79 1.17
CA VAL A 59 -18.43 -3.39 -0.21
C VAL A 59 -18.84 -4.46 -1.20
N TYR A 60 -18.66 -5.69 -0.79
CA TYR A 60 -18.90 -6.88 -1.60
C TYR A 60 -20.38 -7.20 -1.83
N ARG A 61 -21.30 -6.60 -1.07
CA ARG A 61 -22.75 -6.82 -1.24
C ARG A 61 -23.34 -6.17 -2.48
N ARG A 62 -22.80 -5.04 -2.94
CA ARG A 62 -23.31 -4.37 -4.16
C ARG A 62 -23.12 -5.19 -5.42
N THR A 63 -22.08 -6.02 -5.45
CA THR A 63 -21.76 -6.92 -6.55
C THR A 63 -22.47 -8.28 -6.42
N ASN A 64 -23.02 -8.57 -5.23
CA ASN A 64 -23.64 -9.87 -4.94
C ASN A 64 -25.18 -9.87 -5.09
N GLU A 65 -25.80 -8.74 -5.46
CA GLU A 65 -27.25 -8.71 -5.68
C GLU A 65 -27.69 -9.65 -6.81
N ASP A 66 -26.80 -9.87 -7.80
CA ASP A 66 -27.06 -10.78 -8.92
C ASP A 66 -26.61 -12.24 -8.66
N HIS A 67 -25.71 -12.47 -7.68
CA HIS A 67 -25.16 -13.80 -7.38
C HIS A 67 -24.90 -13.99 -5.88
N PRO A 68 -25.91 -14.25 -5.06
CA PRO A 68 -25.79 -14.30 -3.59
C PRO A 68 -24.94 -15.44 -3.03
N SER A 69 -24.44 -16.34 -3.88
CA SER A 69 -23.64 -17.51 -3.48
C SER A 69 -22.13 -17.38 -3.75
N ARG A 70 -21.66 -16.25 -4.30
CA ARG A 70 -20.21 -16.10 -4.58
C ARG A 70 -19.42 -15.80 -3.29
N PRO A 71 -18.25 -16.45 -3.07
CA PRO A 71 -17.37 -16.11 -1.96
C PRO A 71 -16.91 -14.65 -2.04
N MET A 72 -16.90 -13.96 -0.90
CA MET A 72 -16.43 -12.55 -0.83
C MET A 72 -14.98 -12.40 -1.29
N VAL A 73 -14.18 -13.44 -1.15
CA VAL A 73 -12.78 -13.44 -1.59
C VAL A 73 -12.68 -13.29 -3.10
N ASP A 74 -13.53 -14.01 -3.85
CA ASP A 74 -13.51 -13.95 -5.32
C ASP A 74 -13.95 -12.57 -5.82
N ILE A 75 -14.94 -11.98 -5.15
CA ILE A 75 -15.40 -10.62 -5.46
C ILE A 75 -14.30 -9.59 -5.15
N ALA A 76 -13.60 -9.76 -4.02
CA ALA A 76 -12.52 -8.89 -3.63
C ALA A 76 -11.32 -8.98 -4.59
N ASP A 77 -11.04 -10.18 -5.10
CA ASP A 77 -9.99 -10.41 -6.08
C ASP A 77 -10.29 -9.68 -7.39
N GLU A 78 -11.49 -9.87 -7.93
CA GLU A 78 -11.95 -9.15 -9.13
C GLU A 78 -11.88 -7.61 -8.93
N MET A 79 -12.34 -7.11 -7.79
CA MET A 79 -12.29 -5.68 -7.50
C MET A 79 -10.86 -5.15 -7.44
N LEU A 80 -9.91 -5.95 -6.92
CA LEU A 80 -8.51 -5.58 -6.86
C LEU A 80 -7.90 -5.54 -8.28
N ASP A 81 -8.19 -6.55 -9.09
CA ASP A 81 -7.74 -6.62 -10.48
C ASP A 81 -8.29 -5.47 -11.33
N GLU A 82 -9.57 -5.14 -11.18
CA GLU A 82 -10.18 -3.99 -11.84
C GLU A 82 -9.54 -2.66 -11.42
N LEU A 83 -9.27 -2.49 -10.11
CA LEU A 83 -8.58 -1.32 -9.61
C LEU A 83 -7.19 -1.19 -10.24
N LEU A 84 -6.39 -2.24 -10.21
CA LEU A 84 -5.03 -2.23 -10.73
C LEU A 84 -5.01 -2.01 -12.25
N THR A 85 -5.88 -2.67 -13.00
CA THR A 85 -6.04 -2.47 -14.44
C THR A 85 -6.36 -1.01 -14.77
N ARG A 86 -7.31 -0.41 -14.06
CA ARG A 86 -7.67 1.01 -14.22
C ARG A 86 -6.51 1.94 -13.88
N LEU A 87 -5.77 1.66 -12.79
CA LEU A 87 -4.63 2.48 -12.40
C LEU A 87 -3.47 2.37 -13.39
N CYS A 88 -3.17 1.17 -13.88
CA CYS A 88 -2.15 0.94 -14.91
C CYS A 88 -2.48 1.67 -16.22
N GLY A 89 -3.75 1.72 -16.60
CA GLY A 89 -4.21 2.48 -17.77
C GLY A 89 -4.11 3.99 -17.58
N LYS A 90 -4.42 4.48 -16.37
CA LYS A 90 -4.38 5.91 -16.05
C LYS A 90 -2.96 6.45 -15.82
N TYR A 91 -2.07 5.62 -15.31
CA TYR A 91 -0.70 5.97 -14.94
C TYR A 91 0.32 5.02 -15.60
N PRO A 92 0.45 5.07 -16.94
CA PRO A 92 1.30 4.12 -17.69
C PRO A 92 2.80 4.22 -17.34
N ASP A 93 3.24 5.37 -16.84
CA ASP A 93 4.64 5.60 -16.44
C ASP A 93 5.00 5.02 -15.08
N LEU A 94 4.02 4.63 -14.25
CA LEU A 94 4.28 4.01 -12.94
C LEU A 94 4.51 2.50 -13.11
N THR A 95 5.75 2.13 -13.42
CA THR A 95 6.14 0.73 -13.70
C THR A 95 5.94 -0.16 -12.48
N ALA A 96 6.08 0.41 -11.28
CA ALA A 96 5.87 -0.28 -10.02
C ALA A 96 4.47 -0.87 -9.86
N LEU A 97 3.42 -0.27 -10.46
CA LEU A 97 2.06 -0.84 -10.45
C LEU A 97 1.99 -2.20 -11.15
N ARG A 98 2.74 -2.38 -12.25
CA ARG A 98 2.72 -3.59 -13.05
C ARG A 98 3.56 -4.71 -12.45
N THR A 99 4.57 -4.35 -11.66
CA THR A 99 5.51 -5.29 -11.04
C THR A 99 5.19 -5.58 -9.58
N ALA A 100 4.22 -4.88 -9.00
CA ALA A 100 3.78 -5.09 -7.64
C ALA A 100 3.22 -6.51 -7.45
N ARG A 101 3.60 -7.14 -6.34
CA ARG A 101 2.93 -8.37 -5.90
C ARG A 101 1.62 -8.00 -5.20
N THR A 102 0.60 -8.80 -5.41
CA THR A 102 -0.68 -8.69 -4.72
C THR A 102 -0.84 -9.81 -3.70
N ARG A 103 -1.53 -9.52 -2.62
CA ARG A 103 -1.94 -10.52 -1.62
C ARG A 103 -3.33 -10.19 -1.11
N LEU A 104 -4.17 -11.20 -1.09
CA LEU A 104 -5.54 -11.11 -0.61
C LEU A 104 -5.71 -12.10 0.54
N ILE A 105 -6.20 -11.64 1.67
CA ILE A 105 -6.37 -12.47 2.89
C ILE A 105 -7.66 -12.09 3.62
N GLN A 106 -8.19 -12.99 4.42
CA GLN A 106 -9.34 -12.73 5.26
C GLN A 106 -8.94 -12.41 6.70
N GLY A 107 -9.70 -11.56 7.37
CA GLY A 107 -9.58 -11.33 8.81
C GLY A 107 -9.72 -9.87 9.23
N LEU A 108 -9.28 -9.55 10.44
CA LEU A 108 -9.30 -8.20 10.98
C LEU A 108 -8.19 -7.36 10.35
N PRO A 109 -8.51 -6.26 9.65
CA PRO A 109 -7.52 -5.54 8.84
C PRO A 109 -6.26 -5.13 9.60
N GLY A 110 -6.40 -4.49 10.76
CA GLY A 110 -5.24 -4.03 11.52
C GLY A 110 -4.27 -5.15 11.91
N ALA A 111 -4.80 -6.27 12.42
CA ALA A 111 -4.00 -7.42 12.84
C ALA A 111 -3.33 -8.10 11.64
N ARG A 112 -4.07 -8.29 10.54
CA ARG A 112 -3.55 -8.93 9.33
C ARG A 112 -2.48 -8.11 8.63
N ILE A 113 -2.62 -6.78 8.60
CA ILE A 113 -1.59 -5.89 8.05
C ILE A 113 -0.27 -6.07 8.82
N ILE A 114 -0.31 -6.08 10.14
CA ILE A 114 0.89 -6.26 10.97
C ILE A 114 1.50 -7.65 10.78
N GLU A 115 0.68 -8.68 10.76
CA GLU A 115 1.12 -10.05 10.51
C GLU A 115 1.87 -10.18 9.18
N ILE A 116 1.28 -9.65 8.09
CA ILE A 116 1.90 -9.69 6.77
C ILE A 116 3.16 -8.84 6.71
N ALA A 117 3.19 -7.70 7.38
CA ALA A 117 4.40 -6.87 7.45
C ALA A 117 5.58 -7.64 8.07
N VAL A 118 5.31 -8.47 9.07
CA VAL A 118 6.32 -9.33 9.70
C VAL A 118 6.70 -10.50 8.78
N GLN A 119 5.71 -11.23 8.26
CA GLN A 119 5.95 -12.39 7.38
C GLN A 119 6.77 -12.03 6.14
N GLU A 120 6.44 -10.92 5.51
CA GLU A 120 7.11 -10.43 4.30
C GLU A 120 8.36 -9.61 4.61
N ARG A 121 8.71 -9.45 5.89
CA ARG A 121 9.83 -8.60 6.34
C ARG A 121 9.76 -7.21 5.71
N ALA A 122 8.58 -6.60 5.68
CA ALA A 122 8.38 -5.31 5.04
C ALA A 122 9.38 -4.26 5.55
N ALA A 123 9.86 -3.41 4.64
CA ALA A 123 10.72 -2.28 4.99
C ALA A 123 9.93 -1.20 5.73
N MET A 124 8.67 -1.00 5.30
CA MET A 124 7.71 -0.08 5.91
C MET A 124 6.28 -0.44 5.48
N ILE A 125 5.31 0.12 6.19
CA ILE A 125 3.90 0.12 5.79
C ILE A 125 3.55 1.54 5.32
N LEU A 126 2.92 1.64 4.15
CA LEU A 126 2.43 2.90 3.62
C LEU A 126 0.93 2.78 3.34
N MET A 127 0.09 3.56 4.03
CA MET A 127 -1.35 3.38 4.03
C MET A 127 -2.13 4.69 4.08
N GLY A 128 -3.40 4.67 3.69
CA GLY A 128 -4.29 5.82 3.85
C GLY A 128 -4.60 6.11 5.32
N THR A 129 -4.82 7.37 5.65
CA THR A 129 -5.23 7.78 7.02
C THR A 129 -6.68 7.40 7.32
N HIS A 130 -7.56 7.43 6.32
CA HIS A 130 -8.98 7.15 6.44
C HIS A 130 -9.35 6.03 5.47
N GLY A 131 -10.11 5.09 5.97
CA GLY A 131 -10.76 4.09 5.14
C GLY A 131 -12.15 4.58 4.69
N ARG A 132 -12.97 3.66 4.22
CA ARG A 132 -14.32 3.87 3.66
C ARG A 132 -15.33 4.50 4.62
N SER A 133 -15.12 4.47 5.92
CA SER A 133 -16.04 5.04 6.90
C SER A 133 -16.05 6.57 6.93
N GLY A 134 -15.09 7.22 6.21
CA GLY A 134 -15.14 8.64 5.83
C GLY A 134 -15.64 9.64 6.88
N ILE A 135 -15.46 9.38 8.18
CA ILE A 135 -15.86 10.33 9.21
C ILE A 135 -14.82 11.46 9.19
N ALA A 136 -15.16 12.54 8.52
CA ALA A 136 -14.32 13.71 8.25
C ALA A 136 -13.77 14.41 9.50
N HIS A 137 -14.24 14.06 10.68
CA HIS A 137 -13.86 14.66 11.95
C HIS A 137 -12.92 13.80 12.80
N VAL A 138 -12.58 12.59 12.38
CA VAL A 138 -11.60 11.75 13.07
C VAL A 138 -10.27 11.89 12.35
N LEU A 139 -9.26 12.42 13.03
CA LEU A 139 -7.93 12.70 12.46
C LEU A 139 -7.21 11.46 11.90
N GLN A 140 -7.62 10.26 12.31
CA GLN A 140 -7.03 9.00 11.89
C GLN A 140 -8.07 7.88 11.97
N GLY A 141 -8.17 7.03 10.94
CA GLY A 141 -9.07 5.86 10.93
C GLY A 141 -8.62 4.78 11.90
N SER A 142 -9.56 3.99 12.42
CA SER A 142 -9.30 2.96 13.43
C SER A 142 -8.23 1.94 13.00
N VAL A 143 -8.16 1.58 11.71
CA VAL A 143 -7.16 0.64 11.20
C VAL A 143 -5.78 1.28 11.15
N SER A 144 -5.66 2.51 10.62
CA SER A 144 -4.39 3.21 10.53
C SER A 144 -3.83 3.58 11.91
N GLU A 145 -4.69 3.93 12.87
CA GLU A 145 -4.29 4.14 14.26
C GLU A 145 -3.77 2.85 14.89
N TYR A 146 -4.51 1.75 14.73
CA TYR A 146 -4.10 0.46 15.26
C TYR A 146 -2.74 0.02 14.69
N VAL A 147 -2.57 0.11 13.36
CA VAL A 147 -1.32 -0.26 12.70
C VAL A 147 -0.17 0.63 13.14
N SER A 148 -0.36 1.95 13.19
CA SER A 148 0.67 2.89 13.65
C SER A 148 1.15 2.62 15.08
N LYS A 149 0.25 2.13 15.93
CA LYS A 149 0.52 1.86 17.35
C LYS A 149 1.21 0.52 17.58
N HIS A 150 0.97 -0.47 16.72
CA HIS A 150 1.40 -1.85 16.97
C HIS A 150 2.42 -2.39 15.95
N ALA A 151 2.66 -1.71 14.83
CA ALA A 151 3.66 -2.13 13.85
C ALA A 151 5.07 -2.02 14.42
N ARG A 152 5.93 -2.99 14.02
CA ARG A 152 7.36 -3.02 14.37
C ARG A 152 8.25 -2.45 13.26
N VAL A 153 7.63 -1.94 12.20
CA VAL A 153 8.29 -1.28 11.06
C VAL A 153 7.74 0.14 10.95
N PRO A 154 8.46 1.07 10.31
CA PRO A 154 7.96 2.41 10.05
C PRO A 154 6.59 2.38 9.35
N VAL A 155 5.68 3.25 9.79
CA VAL A 155 4.36 3.42 9.18
C VAL A 155 4.23 4.85 8.68
N THR A 156 3.98 4.97 7.38
CA THR A 156 3.68 6.25 6.75
C THR A 156 2.21 6.29 6.39
N THR A 157 1.53 7.36 6.80
CA THR A 157 0.12 7.57 6.47
C THR A 157 -0.03 8.69 5.45
N VAL A 158 -0.86 8.45 4.43
CA VAL A 158 -1.16 9.40 3.36
C VAL A 158 -2.58 9.88 3.51
N ARG A 159 -2.78 11.20 3.50
CA ARG A 159 -4.10 11.83 3.47
C ARG A 159 -4.61 11.93 2.03
N GLU A 160 -5.92 12.03 1.91
CA GLU A 160 -6.59 12.28 0.64
C GLU A 160 -6.00 13.52 -0.06
N LYS A 161 -5.84 13.45 -1.37
CA LYS A 161 -5.25 14.49 -2.24
C LYS A 161 -3.73 14.71 -2.05
N VAL A 162 -2.96 13.67 -2.13
CA VAL A 162 -1.59 13.86 -2.61
C VAL A 162 -1.72 14.24 -4.08
N VAL A 163 -1.60 15.53 -4.37
CA VAL A 163 -1.33 16.00 -5.72
C VAL A 163 -0.03 15.33 -6.11
N MET A 164 -0.08 14.47 -7.15
CA MET A 164 1.11 13.76 -7.63
C MET A 164 2.22 14.79 -7.81
N PRO A 165 3.33 14.76 -7.07
CA PRO A 165 4.41 15.68 -7.34
C PRO A 165 4.86 15.44 -8.78
N VAL A 166 4.89 16.49 -9.56
CA VAL A 166 5.59 16.54 -10.86
C VAL A 166 6.94 15.86 -10.66
N LYS A 167 7.34 14.96 -11.59
CA LYS A 167 8.63 14.28 -11.60
C LYS A 167 9.70 15.20 -11.01
N LEU A 168 10.24 14.87 -9.84
CA LEU A 168 11.50 15.45 -9.42
C LEU A 168 12.54 14.89 -10.41
N ASN A 169 12.78 15.62 -11.49
CA ASN A 169 13.99 15.44 -12.27
C ASN A 169 15.14 15.87 -11.34
N LEU A 170 15.63 14.93 -10.55
CA LEU A 170 16.93 15.07 -9.93
C LEU A 170 17.94 14.98 -11.10
N ASP A 171 18.15 16.11 -11.73
CA ASP A 171 19.26 16.30 -12.65
C ASP A 171 20.53 16.22 -11.81
N THR A 172 21.13 15.04 -11.76
CA THR A 172 22.37 14.77 -11.04
C THR A 172 23.59 15.34 -11.77
N SER A 173 23.42 16.14 -12.83
CA SER A 173 24.48 16.72 -13.63
C SER A 173 25.01 18.08 -13.14
N GLY A 174 24.66 18.54 -11.94
CA GLY A 174 24.92 19.92 -11.47
C GLY A 174 25.80 20.12 -10.25
N TYR A 175 26.60 19.16 -9.82
CA TYR A 175 27.70 19.51 -8.92
C TYR A 175 28.97 19.81 -9.70
N ALA A 176 29.04 20.98 -10.29
CA ALA A 176 30.30 21.60 -10.68
C ALA A 176 31.03 22.01 -9.41
N VAL A 177 32.09 21.27 -9.08
CA VAL A 177 33.08 21.68 -8.09
C VAL A 177 33.73 22.97 -8.60
N GLY A 178 33.33 24.08 -8.03
CA GLY A 178 33.99 25.37 -8.26
C GLY A 178 35.39 25.35 -7.67
N SER A 179 36.37 25.02 -8.48
CA SER A 179 37.75 25.37 -8.25
C SER A 179 37.94 26.86 -8.57
N GLY A 180 38.25 27.68 -7.61
CA GLY A 180 38.50 29.09 -7.84
C GLY A 180 39.30 29.70 -6.71
N VAL A 181 40.58 29.52 -6.77
CA VAL A 181 41.59 30.32 -6.12
C VAL A 181 41.89 31.54 -6.97
N GLN A 182 41.80 32.72 -6.51
CA GLN A 182 42.86 33.74 -6.40
C GLN A 182 42.30 34.99 -5.73
#